data_c967d028af525471079c353fdf898c41
#
_entry.id   c967d028af525471079c353fdf898c41
#
_cell.length_a   1.000
_cell.length_b   1.000
_cell.length_c   1.000
_cell.angle_alpha   90.00
_cell.angle_beta   90.00
_cell.angle_gamma   90.00
#
_symmetry.space_group_name_H-M   'P 1'
#
loop_
_entity.id
_entity.type
_entity.pdbx_description
1 polymer ?
#
loop_
_entity_poly.entity_id
_entity_poly.type
_entity_poly.pdbx_seq_one_letter_code
_entity_poly.pdbx_strand_id
1 'polypeptide(L)'
;MDQQLVNSIMGLPKRLFVDLPTDVICSICNEVFLDPKVLQCQHMFCNACLQRRKSKTKQDTCATCHSPFHSPSCQQPDEDFKLKLLNLNVVCNYKCGMNIILGNLPEHLKEECPSAPVICPNQAKGCRKKVKRCDLSKHVEECDYRTVKCEACG
;
A
#
# COMPACT_ATOMS: atom_id res chain seq x y z
N MET A 1 2.99 -3.37 -7.33
CA MET A 1 3.90 -2.50 -6.53
C MET A 1 5.25 -3.17 -6.53
N ASP A 2 6.29 -2.46 -6.96
CA ASP A 2 7.64 -3.03 -6.99
C ASP A 2 8.10 -3.45 -5.60
N GLN A 3 8.56 -4.70 -5.48
CA GLN A 3 9.08 -5.29 -4.25
C GLN A 3 10.20 -4.44 -3.63
N GLN A 4 10.91 -3.66 -4.43
CA GLN A 4 11.98 -2.76 -3.98
C GLN A 4 11.44 -1.49 -3.29
N LEU A 5 10.25 -1.00 -3.68
CA LEU A 5 9.63 0.18 -3.03
C LEU A 5 9.12 -0.17 -1.63
N VAL A 6 8.56 -1.38 -1.45
CA VAL A 6 8.04 -1.87 -0.16
C VAL A 6 9.18 -2.01 0.87
N ASN A 7 10.38 -2.40 0.43
CA ASN A 7 11.53 -2.55 1.33
C ASN A 7 12.12 -1.21 1.83
N SER A 8 11.78 -0.08 1.21
CA SER A 8 12.21 1.25 1.63
C SER A 8 11.24 1.93 2.61
N ILE A 9 9.99 1.46 2.68
CA ILE A 9 8.93 2.02 3.54
C ILE A 9 8.97 1.30 4.88
N MET A 10 9.23 2.03 5.97
CA MET A 10 9.32 1.46 7.32
C MET A 10 7.96 1.18 7.95
N GLY A 11 6.89 1.85 7.48
CA GLY A 11 5.51 1.70 7.96
C GLY A 11 4.55 2.39 7.02
N LEU A 12 3.24 2.15 7.18
CA LEU A 12 2.22 2.84 6.41
C LEU A 12 1.94 4.21 7.04
N PRO A 13 1.98 5.32 6.25
CA PRO A 13 1.82 6.66 6.79
C PRO A 13 0.49 6.85 7.50
N LYS A 14 0.52 7.28 8.78
CA LYS A 14 -0.68 7.54 9.60
C LYS A 14 -1.71 8.45 8.92
N ARG A 15 -1.26 9.42 8.13
CA ARG A 15 -2.13 10.37 7.40
C ARG A 15 -3.07 9.71 6.39
N LEU A 16 -2.85 8.44 6.07
CA LEU A 16 -3.70 7.67 5.15
C LEU A 16 -4.86 6.99 5.87
N PHE A 17 -4.91 7.05 7.18
CA PHE A 17 -5.88 6.32 8.00
C PHE A 17 -6.85 7.28 8.68
N VAL A 18 -8.06 6.79 8.94
CA VAL A 18 -9.10 7.46 9.70
C VAL A 18 -9.28 6.68 11.01
N ASP A 19 -9.43 7.39 12.15
CA ASP A 19 -9.70 6.80 13.48
C ASP A 19 -8.72 5.67 13.85
N LEU A 20 -7.44 6.00 13.84
CA LEU A 20 -6.36 5.03 13.99
C LEU A 20 -6.16 4.60 15.45
N PRO A 21 -6.32 3.31 15.80
CA PRO A 21 -6.00 2.79 17.13
C PRO A 21 -4.51 2.93 17.45
N THR A 22 -4.16 3.14 18.72
CA THR A 22 -2.76 3.32 19.14
C THR A 22 -1.94 2.03 19.08
N ASP A 23 -2.57 0.89 19.23
CA ASP A 23 -1.94 -0.42 19.27
C ASP A 23 -1.53 -0.97 17.90
N VAL A 24 -1.88 -0.26 16.80
CA VAL A 24 -1.43 -0.59 15.44
C VAL A 24 -0.23 0.25 14.98
N ILE A 25 0.43 0.95 15.90
CA ILE A 25 1.54 1.86 15.63
C ILE A 25 2.88 1.24 16.02
N CYS A 26 3.82 1.23 15.09
CA CYS A 26 5.20 0.84 15.36
C CYS A 26 5.94 1.94 16.12
N SER A 27 6.46 1.64 17.31
CA SER A 27 7.18 2.61 18.14
C SER A 27 8.53 3.05 17.58
N ILE A 28 9.09 2.34 16.59
CA ILE A 28 10.37 2.73 15.95
C ILE A 28 10.15 3.79 14.87
N CYS A 29 9.19 3.60 13.95
CA CYS A 29 8.94 4.54 12.87
C CYS A 29 7.78 5.49 13.15
N ASN A 30 7.03 5.26 14.23
CA ASN A 30 5.81 6.01 14.58
C ASN A 30 4.73 6.02 13.48
N GLU A 31 4.70 4.97 12.66
CA GLU A 31 3.72 4.78 11.59
C GLU A 31 2.95 3.47 11.79
N VAL A 32 1.88 3.24 11.04
CA VAL A 32 1.11 2.00 11.10
C VAL A 32 1.97 0.81 10.68
N PHE A 33 1.81 -0.32 11.34
CA PHE A 33 2.60 -1.51 11.06
C PHE A 33 2.55 -1.94 9.59
N LEU A 34 3.72 -2.20 9.03
CA LEU A 34 3.93 -2.84 7.74
C LEU A 34 4.82 -4.07 7.94
N ASP A 35 4.35 -5.25 7.54
CA ASP A 35 5.01 -6.54 7.80
C ASP A 35 5.48 -6.67 9.27
N PRO A 36 4.54 -6.62 10.24
CA PRO A 36 4.90 -6.66 11.66
C PRO A 36 5.53 -7.99 12.06
N LYS A 37 6.52 -7.91 12.95
CA LYS A 37 7.16 -9.06 13.60
C LYS A 37 7.05 -8.93 15.11
N VAL A 38 6.68 -10.03 15.75
CA VAL A 38 6.59 -10.17 17.21
C VAL A 38 7.90 -10.77 17.71
N LEU A 39 8.53 -10.07 18.66
CA LEU A 39 9.74 -10.57 19.33
C LEU A 39 9.39 -11.54 20.45
N GLN A 40 10.38 -12.28 20.94
CA GLN A 40 10.21 -13.19 22.09
C GLN A 40 9.70 -12.47 23.36
N CYS A 41 10.00 -11.18 23.52
CA CYS A 41 9.51 -10.33 24.61
C CYS A 41 8.10 -9.74 24.32
N GLN A 42 7.37 -10.26 23.35
CA GLN A 42 6.03 -9.86 22.93
C GLN A 42 5.91 -8.42 22.38
N HIS A 43 7.00 -7.70 22.23
CA HIS A 43 6.98 -6.40 21.54
C HIS A 43 6.95 -6.59 20.02
N MET A 44 6.20 -5.72 19.34
CA MET A 44 5.97 -5.81 17.90
C MET A 44 6.55 -4.58 17.19
N PHE A 45 7.16 -4.81 16.02
CA PHE A 45 7.74 -3.77 15.18
C PHE A 45 7.61 -4.13 13.70
N CYS A 46 7.64 -3.13 12.83
CA CYS A 46 7.77 -3.39 11.39
C CYS A 46 9.09 -4.14 11.12
N ASN A 47 9.06 -5.12 10.24
CA ASN A 47 10.24 -5.89 9.85
C ASN A 47 11.38 -4.99 9.35
N ALA A 48 11.07 -4.04 8.46
CA ALA A 48 12.05 -3.07 7.96
C ALA A 48 12.69 -2.23 9.07
N CYS A 49 11.93 -1.88 10.12
CA CYS A 49 12.46 -1.15 11.29
C CYS A 49 13.47 -1.97 12.08
N LEU A 50 13.18 -3.26 12.29
CA LEU A 50 14.11 -4.17 12.98
C LEU A 50 15.39 -4.36 12.19
N GLN A 51 15.29 -4.59 10.87
CA GLN A 51 16.46 -4.76 10.01
C GLN A 51 17.33 -3.51 9.97
N ARG A 52 16.73 -2.32 9.84
CA ARG A 52 17.46 -1.04 9.84
C ARG A 52 18.14 -0.77 11.19
N ARG A 53 17.47 -1.10 12.31
CA ARG A 53 18.07 -0.98 13.63
C ARG A 53 19.27 -1.90 13.78
N LYS A 54 19.17 -3.17 13.40
CA LYS A 54 20.25 -4.15 13.38
C LYS A 54 21.46 -3.63 12.59
N SER A 55 21.23 -3.09 11.40
CA SER A 55 22.30 -2.53 10.56
C SER A 55 23.05 -1.36 11.23
N LYS A 56 22.34 -0.53 12.01
CA LYS A 56 22.90 0.66 12.65
C LYS A 56 23.63 0.36 13.97
N THR A 57 23.04 -0.47 14.81
CA THR A 57 23.52 -0.69 16.19
C THR A 57 24.37 -1.94 16.33
N LYS A 58 24.33 -2.85 15.34
CA LYS A 58 24.93 -4.20 15.39
C LYS A 58 24.48 -5.03 16.60
N GLN A 59 23.38 -4.62 17.25
CA GLN A 59 22.81 -5.26 18.42
C GLN A 59 21.39 -5.71 18.12
N ASP A 60 21.11 -6.99 18.37
CA ASP A 60 19.77 -7.56 18.27
C ASP A 60 19.06 -7.39 19.63
N THR A 61 18.66 -6.14 19.95
CA THR A 61 17.92 -5.80 21.18
C THR A 61 16.60 -5.12 20.88
N CYS A 62 15.58 -5.47 21.64
CA CYS A 62 14.25 -4.85 21.56
C CYS A 62 14.35 -3.33 21.77
N ALA A 63 13.63 -2.55 20.97
CA ALA A 63 13.63 -1.09 21.10
C ALA A 63 12.90 -0.59 22.35
N THR A 64 12.00 -1.40 22.92
CA THR A 64 11.16 -1.03 24.07
C THR A 64 11.75 -1.51 25.41
N CYS A 65 12.11 -2.79 25.52
CA CYS A 65 12.57 -3.39 26.79
C CYS A 65 14.04 -3.78 26.80
N HIS A 66 14.77 -3.52 25.70
CA HIS A 66 16.20 -3.83 25.53
C HIS A 66 16.57 -5.32 25.66
N SER A 67 15.60 -6.22 25.80
CA SER A 67 15.87 -7.66 25.81
C SER A 67 16.50 -8.10 24.50
N PRO A 68 17.49 -9.00 24.53
CA PRO A 68 18.08 -9.55 23.31
C PRO A 68 17.04 -10.38 22.54
N PHE A 69 17.13 -10.38 21.21
CA PHE A 69 16.32 -11.25 20.35
C PHE A 69 17.15 -11.83 19.20
N HIS A 70 16.71 -12.93 18.66
CA HIS A 70 17.29 -13.52 17.46
C HIS A 70 16.37 -13.34 16.27
N SER A 71 16.86 -12.71 15.21
CA SER A 71 16.08 -12.40 14.01
C SER A 71 15.33 -13.61 13.42
N PRO A 72 15.92 -14.83 13.37
CA PRO A 72 15.19 -16.01 12.90
C PRO A 72 14.02 -16.45 13.80
N SER A 73 14.01 -16.04 15.07
CA SER A 73 12.97 -16.41 16.05
C SER A 73 11.83 -15.39 16.15
N CYS A 74 11.82 -14.34 15.31
CA CYS A 74 10.71 -13.41 15.26
C CYS A 74 9.48 -14.05 14.59
N GLN A 75 8.36 -14.00 15.28
CA GLN A 75 7.11 -14.59 14.82
C GLN A 75 6.26 -13.60 14.02
N GLN A 76 5.32 -14.12 13.25
CA GLN A 76 4.23 -13.32 12.69
C GLN A 76 3.24 -13.00 13.81
N PRO A 77 2.55 -11.85 13.77
CA PRO A 77 1.42 -11.61 14.66
C PRO A 77 0.32 -12.64 14.43
N ASP A 78 -0.55 -12.80 15.44
CA ASP A 78 -1.72 -13.65 15.33
C ASP A 78 -2.68 -13.17 14.20
N GLU A 79 -3.62 -14.05 13.86
CA GLU A 79 -4.58 -13.77 12.79
C GLU A 79 -5.54 -12.63 13.17
N ASP A 80 -5.89 -12.51 14.45
CA ASP A 80 -6.78 -11.45 14.93
C ASP A 80 -6.14 -10.06 14.73
N PHE A 81 -4.85 -9.95 15.02
CA PHE A 81 -4.11 -8.71 14.78
C PHE A 81 -3.96 -8.41 13.28
N LYS A 82 -3.71 -9.43 12.46
CA LYS A 82 -3.65 -9.26 11.00
C LYS A 82 -4.99 -8.78 10.44
N LEU A 83 -6.10 -9.39 10.88
CA LEU A 83 -7.45 -8.96 10.50
C LEU A 83 -7.74 -7.55 10.97
N LYS A 84 -7.32 -7.19 12.19
CA LYS A 84 -7.43 -5.82 12.70
C LYS A 84 -6.73 -4.81 11.79
N LEU A 85 -5.50 -5.10 11.36
CA LEU A 85 -4.78 -4.24 10.42
C LEU A 85 -5.50 -4.12 9.07
N LEU A 86 -5.98 -5.23 8.52
CA LEU A 86 -6.67 -5.25 7.23
C LEU A 86 -8.00 -4.49 7.26
N ASN A 87 -8.65 -4.41 8.43
CA ASN A 87 -9.92 -3.70 8.63
C ASN A 87 -9.76 -2.21 8.96
N LEU A 88 -8.55 -1.66 9.00
CA LEU A 88 -8.34 -0.23 9.20
C LEU A 88 -8.90 0.59 8.04
N ASN A 89 -9.59 1.68 8.35
CA ASN A 89 -10.10 2.62 7.36
C ASN A 89 -8.97 3.47 6.78
N VAL A 90 -8.87 3.50 5.45
CA VAL A 90 -7.84 4.26 4.73
C VAL A 90 -8.46 5.25 3.74
N VAL A 91 -7.81 6.37 3.56
CA VAL A 91 -8.13 7.34 2.53
C VAL A 91 -7.38 6.95 1.25
N CYS A 92 -8.10 6.91 0.13
CA CYS A 92 -7.49 6.61 -1.16
C CYS A 92 -6.43 7.65 -1.54
N ASN A 93 -5.24 7.18 -1.95
CA ASN A 93 -4.13 8.04 -2.40
C ASN A 93 -4.51 8.95 -3.57
N TYR A 94 -5.46 8.55 -4.40
CA TYR A 94 -5.98 9.34 -5.51
C TYR A 94 -7.13 10.28 -5.12
N LYS A 95 -7.42 10.40 -3.81
CA LYS A 95 -8.44 11.31 -3.26
C LYS A 95 -9.81 11.17 -3.95
N CYS A 96 -10.23 9.94 -4.18
CA CYS A 96 -11.55 9.66 -4.79
C CYS A 96 -12.73 9.93 -3.84
N GLY A 97 -12.47 10.24 -2.56
CA GLY A 97 -13.50 10.52 -1.54
C GLY A 97 -14.13 9.27 -0.91
N MET A 98 -13.71 8.08 -1.31
CA MET A 98 -14.24 6.83 -0.75
C MET A 98 -13.49 6.42 0.52
N ASN A 99 -14.25 5.95 1.53
CA ASN A 99 -13.71 5.24 2.68
C ASN A 99 -13.52 3.77 2.30
N ILE A 100 -12.31 3.29 2.49
CA ILE A 100 -11.91 1.95 2.06
C ILE A 100 -11.22 1.26 3.23
N ILE A 101 -11.44 -0.02 3.43
CA ILE A 101 -10.64 -0.81 4.36
C ILE A 101 -9.30 -1.20 3.69
N LEU A 102 -8.24 -1.23 4.49
CA LEU A 102 -6.87 -1.47 4.00
C LEU A 102 -6.76 -2.75 3.17
N GLY A 103 -7.46 -3.82 3.56
CA GLY A 103 -7.48 -5.09 2.84
C GLY A 103 -8.00 -4.98 1.41
N ASN A 104 -8.96 -4.09 1.15
CA ASN A 104 -9.58 -3.90 -0.17
C ASN A 104 -8.88 -2.80 -1.00
N LEU A 105 -7.91 -2.09 -0.41
CA LEU A 105 -7.22 -1.00 -1.10
C LEU A 105 -6.56 -1.43 -2.43
N PRO A 106 -5.89 -2.58 -2.54
CA PRO A 106 -5.29 -3.01 -3.81
C PRO A 106 -6.33 -3.21 -4.92
N GLU A 107 -7.45 -3.85 -4.62
CA GLU A 107 -8.53 -4.09 -5.58
C GLU A 107 -9.21 -2.78 -5.98
N HIS A 108 -9.53 -1.93 -4.99
CA HIS A 108 -10.05 -0.59 -5.25
C HIS A 108 -9.15 0.21 -6.21
N LEU A 109 -7.86 0.24 -5.98
CA LEU A 109 -6.93 1.00 -6.84
C LEU A 109 -6.88 0.40 -8.26
N LYS A 110 -6.94 -0.92 -8.37
CA LYS A 110 -6.84 -1.63 -9.64
C LYS A 110 -8.12 -1.52 -10.48
N GLU A 111 -9.29 -1.63 -9.86
CA GLU A 111 -10.54 -1.84 -10.58
C GLU A 111 -11.61 -0.77 -10.34
N GLU A 112 -11.73 -0.24 -9.12
CA GLU A 112 -12.87 0.58 -8.72
C GLU A 112 -12.59 2.08 -8.64
N CYS A 113 -11.35 2.47 -8.31
CA CYS A 113 -11.04 3.87 -8.05
C CYS A 113 -11.29 4.77 -9.27
N PRO A 114 -12.27 5.70 -9.23
CA PRO A 114 -12.56 6.59 -10.35
C PRO A 114 -11.41 7.55 -10.67
N SER A 115 -10.62 7.90 -9.67
CA SER A 115 -9.48 8.82 -9.79
C SER A 115 -8.16 8.12 -10.11
N ALA A 116 -8.12 6.78 -10.14
CA ALA A 116 -6.90 6.04 -10.48
C ALA A 116 -6.49 6.28 -11.93
N PRO A 117 -5.18 6.49 -12.20
CA PRO A 117 -4.70 6.62 -13.55
C PRO A 117 -4.74 5.26 -14.27
N VAL A 118 -5.42 5.20 -15.40
CA VAL A 118 -5.51 4.04 -16.27
C VAL A 118 -4.90 4.34 -17.63
N ILE A 119 -4.41 3.31 -18.28
CA ILE A 119 -3.81 3.41 -19.61
C ILE A 119 -4.92 3.33 -20.66
N CYS A 120 -4.83 4.14 -21.70
CA CYS A 120 -5.78 4.11 -22.80
C CYS A 120 -5.76 2.72 -23.50
N PRO A 121 -6.93 2.10 -23.80
CA PRO A 121 -6.99 0.82 -24.52
C PRO A 121 -6.39 0.89 -25.93
N ASN A 122 -6.28 2.10 -26.52
CA ASN A 122 -5.61 2.31 -27.79
C ASN A 122 -4.06 2.44 -27.65
N GLN A 123 -3.49 2.01 -26.53
CA GLN A 123 -2.03 2.02 -26.32
C GLN A 123 -1.29 1.23 -27.41
N ALA A 124 -1.79 0.08 -27.80
CA ALA A 124 -1.21 -0.73 -28.87
C ALA A 124 -1.21 -0.02 -30.24
N LYS A 125 -2.08 0.99 -30.42
CA LYS A 125 -2.17 1.83 -31.62
C LYS A 125 -1.32 3.10 -31.51
N GLY A 126 -0.63 3.32 -30.39
CA GLY A 126 0.28 4.44 -30.17
C GLY A 126 -0.19 5.49 -29.14
N CYS A 127 -1.38 5.36 -28.57
CA CYS A 127 -1.83 6.27 -27.52
C CYS A 127 -1.06 6.01 -26.22
N ARG A 128 -0.25 6.96 -25.76
CA ARG A 128 0.53 6.87 -24.52
C ARG A 128 -0.09 7.63 -23.33
N LYS A 129 -1.33 8.13 -23.51
CA LYS A 129 -2.00 8.93 -22.46
C LYS A 129 -2.44 8.03 -21.31
N LYS A 130 -2.19 8.50 -20.08
CA LYS A 130 -2.80 7.99 -18.85
C LYS A 130 -3.87 8.99 -18.42
N VAL A 131 -5.07 8.53 -18.21
CA VAL A 131 -6.23 9.34 -17.82
C VAL A 131 -6.85 8.78 -16.54
N LYS A 132 -7.64 9.56 -15.80
CA LYS A 132 -8.40 9.01 -14.69
C LYS A 132 -9.41 8.00 -15.22
N ARG A 133 -9.72 6.98 -14.42
CA ARG A 133 -10.70 5.95 -14.82
C ARG A 133 -12.06 6.55 -15.17
N CYS A 134 -12.54 7.55 -14.40
CA CYS A 134 -13.79 8.24 -14.70
C CYS A 134 -13.80 8.98 -16.03
N ASP A 135 -12.65 9.40 -16.52
CA ASP A 135 -12.50 10.16 -17.77
C ASP A 135 -12.16 9.26 -18.98
N LEU A 136 -11.99 7.95 -18.74
CA LEU A 136 -11.52 7.02 -19.77
C LEU A 136 -12.49 6.94 -20.94
N SER A 137 -13.80 6.84 -20.70
CA SER A 137 -14.83 6.75 -21.76
C SER A 137 -14.77 7.96 -22.67
N LYS A 138 -14.77 9.15 -22.07
CA LYS A 138 -14.67 10.42 -22.82
C LYS A 138 -13.37 10.47 -23.63
N HIS A 139 -12.23 10.11 -22.99
CA HIS A 139 -10.96 10.07 -23.71
C HIS A 139 -10.97 9.09 -24.88
N VAL A 140 -11.58 7.91 -24.76
CA VAL A 140 -11.62 6.92 -25.84
C VAL A 140 -12.43 7.45 -27.04
N GLU A 141 -13.51 8.17 -26.80
CA GLU A 141 -14.32 8.82 -27.86
C GLU A 141 -13.54 9.91 -28.62
N GLU A 142 -12.68 10.65 -27.92
CA GLU A 142 -11.88 11.75 -28.46
C GLU A 142 -10.45 11.33 -28.83
N CYS A 143 -10.10 10.04 -28.67
CA CYS A 143 -8.72 9.56 -28.83
C CYS A 143 -8.28 9.60 -30.29
N ASP A 144 -7.16 10.25 -30.58
CA ASP A 144 -6.56 10.34 -31.93
C ASP A 144 -6.25 8.96 -32.55
N TYR A 145 -6.11 7.94 -31.70
CA TYR A 145 -5.81 6.55 -32.08
C TYR A 145 -7.05 5.64 -32.06
N ARG A 146 -8.26 6.20 -31.94
CA ARG A 146 -9.48 5.41 -31.97
C ARG A 146 -9.72 4.83 -33.36
N THR A 147 -10.37 3.68 -33.40
CA THR A 147 -10.84 3.11 -34.67
C THR A 147 -12.12 3.84 -35.07
N VAL A 148 -12.11 4.58 -36.14
CA VAL A 148 -13.30 5.15 -36.78
C VAL A 148 -13.74 4.19 -37.88
N LYS A 149 -15.02 3.81 -37.90
CA LYS A 149 -15.61 3.12 -39.04
C LYS A 149 -15.80 4.15 -40.15
N CYS A 150 -15.34 3.83 -41.34
CA CYS A 150 -15.61 4.65 -42.51
C CYS A 150 -17.07 4.44 -42.92
N GLU A 151 -17.85 5.51 -42.96
CA GLU A 151 -19.26 5.43 -43.41
C GLU A 151 -19.40 5.04 -44.89
N ALA A 152 -18.34 5.20 -45.67
CA ALA A 152 -18.35 4.94 -47.08
C ALA A 152 -17.93 3.49 -47.49
N CYS A 153 -17.20 2.75 -46.61
CA CYS A 153 -16.68 1.43 -46.96
C CYS A 153 -16.91 0.34 -45.89
N GLY A 154 -17.57 0.65 -44.79
CA GLY A 154 -17.90 -0.31 -43.72
C GLY A 154 -16.81 -0.52 -42.71
#